data_6e33d139c9167f11f8430d6661816529
#
_entry.id   6e33d139c9167f11f8430d6661816529
#
_cell.length_a   1.000
_cell.length_b   1.000
_cell.length_c   1.000
_cell.angle_alpha   90.00
_cell.angle_beta   90.00
_cell.angle_gamma   90.00
#
_symmetry.space_group_name_H-M   'P 1'
#
loop_
_entity.id
_entity.type
_entity.pdbx_description
1 polymer ?
#
loop_
_entity_poly.entity_id
_entity_poly.type
_entity_poly.pdbx_seq_one_letter_code
_entity_poly.pdbx_strand_id
1 'polypeptide(L)'
;MIRMLCRNKVADFGKWKAIFETHKDAHQRAGLTLDGLWQVLEDPCDVFFVFRVDDLKRAKAFIAAPDAAQAGKDSGVLQVNYWFVEESGGY
;
A
#
# COMPACT_ATOMS: atom_id res chain seq x y z
N MET A 1 -0.71 9.11 -15.55
CA MET A 1 -0.21 8.96 -14.16
C MET A 1 -0.31 7.50 -13.74
N ILE A 2 0.81 6.92 -13.36
CA ILE A 2 0.84 5.54 -12.86
C ILE A 2 0.38 5.55 -11.41
N ARG A 3 -0.47 4.59 -11.06
CA ARG A 3 -0.89 4.35 -9.69
C ARG A 3 -0.64 2.91 -9.30
N MET A 4 -0.46 2.70 -8.00
CA MET A 4 -0.36 1.37 -7.41
C MET A 4 -1.61 1.14 -6.58
N LEU A 5 -2.45 0.21 -7.02
CA LEU A 5 -3.63 -0.21 -6.26
C LEU A 5 -3.20 -1.33 -5.33
N CYS A 6 -3.54 -1.21 -4.06
CA CYS A 6 -3.14 -2.17 -3.04
C CYS A 6 -4.34 -2.68 -2.27
N ARG A 7 -4.29 -3.96 -1.90
CA ARG A 7 -5.25 -4.59 -1.00
C ARG A 7 -4.49 -5.42 0.02
N ASN A 8 -4.75 -5.15 1.29
CA ASN A 8 -4.21 -5.95 2.39
C ASN A 8 -5.36 -6.50 3.24
N LYS A 9 -5.36 -7.81 3.46
CA LYS A 9 -6.14 -8.38 4.55
C LYS A 9 -5.27 -8.38 5.79
N VAL A 10 -5.80 -7.85 6.90
CA VAL A 10 -5.04 -7.64 8.11
C VAL A 10 -5.72 -8.29 9.32
N ALA A 11 -4.93 -8.62 10.33
CA ALA A 11 -5.48 -9.23 11.54
C ALA A 11 -6.19 -8.20 12.42
N ASP A 12 -5.68 -6.97 12.45
CA ASP A 12 -6.20 -5.86 13.27
C ASP A 12 -5.94 -4.55 12.54
N PHE A 13 -7.00 -3.86 12.15
CA PHE A 13 -6.87 -2.62 11.38
C PHE A 13 -6.15 -1.52 12.14
N GLY A 14 -6.47 -1.31 13.41
CA GLY A 14 -5.85 -0.26 14.22
C GLY A 14 -4.35 -0.44 14.35
N LYS A 15 -3.91 -1.65 14.63
CA LYS A 15 -2.50 -2.01 14.70
C LYS A 15 -1.82 -1.81 13.35
N TRP A 16 -2.42 -2.31 12.28
CA TRP A 16 -1.89 -2.17 10.92
C TRP A 16 -1.74 -0.70 10.53
N LYS A 17 -2.78 0.09 10.78
CA LYS A 17 -2.81 1.51 10.42
C LYS A 17 -1.70 2.29 11.14
N ALA A 18 -1.53 2.05 12.44
CA ALA A 18 -0.50 2.71 13.22
C ALA A 18 0.91 2.43 12.67
N ILE A 19 1.19 1.19 12.32
CA ILE A 19 2.47 0.80 11.74
C ILE A 19 2.63 1.34 10.31
N PHE A 20 1.57 1.28 9.51
CA PHE A 20 1.56 1.82 8.15
C PHE A 20 1.94 3.31 8.14
N GLU A 21 1.39 4.08 9.06
CA GLU A 21 1.69 5.52 9.16
C GLU A 21 3.16 5.80 9.48
N THR A 22 3.83 4.91 10.20
CA THR A 22 5.27 5.07 10.48
C THR A 22 6.14 4.93 9.24
N HIS A 23 5.62 4.38 8.15
CA HIS A 23 6.36 4.15 6.90
C HIS A 23 6.16 5.28 5.89
N LYS A 24 5.52 6.39 6.26
CA LYS A 24 5.27 7.51 5.35
C LYS A 24 6.53 7.98 4.65
N ASP A 25 7.61 8.20 5.39
CA ASP A 25 8.87 8.68 4.81
C ASP A 25 9.50 7.65 3.86
N ALA A 26 9.41 6.36 4.21
CA ALA A 26 9.91 5.29 3.35
C ALA A 26 9.13 5.23 2.04
N HIS A 27 7.80 5.39 2.10
CA HIS A 27 6.96 5.45 0.91
C HIS A 27 7.36 6.61 0.02
N GLN A 28 7.54 7.80 0.60
CA GLN A 28 7.93 8.99 -0.16
C GLN A 28 9.28 8.82 -0.83
N ARG A 29 10.27 8.25 -0.14
CA ARG A 29 11.58 7.95 -0.73
C ARG A 29 11.49 6.94 -1.88
N ALA A 30 10.50 6.09 -1.86
CA ALA A 30 10.24 5.13 -2.93
C ALA A 30 9.42 5.72 -4.09
N GLY A 31 9.11 7.00 -4.06
CA GLY A 31 8.30 7.65 -5.08
C GLY A 31 6.81 7.33 -4.97
N LEU A 32 6.34 6.98 -3.77
CA LEU A 32 4.95 6.62 -3.51
C LEU A 32 4.28 7.69 -2.65
N THR A 33 3.20 8.27 -3.15
CA THR A 33 2.38 9.24 -2.43
C THR A 33 0.98 8.68 -2.24
N LEU A 34 0.54 8.55 -1.00
CA LEU A 34 -0.78 7.99 -0.70
C LEU A 34 -1.89 8.91 -1.19
N ASP A 35 -2.77 8.39 -2.04
CA ASP A 35 -3.94 9.11 -2.55
C ASP A 35 -5.21 8.84 -1.74
N GLY A 36 -5.31 7.67 -1.15
CA GLY A 36 -6.48 7.32 -0.37
C GLY A 36 -6.35 5.95 0.26
N LEU A 37 -7.17 5.70 1.27
CA LEU A 37 -7.19 4.46 2.02
C LEU A 37 -8.62 4.18 2.46
N TRP A 38 -9.09 2.96 2.24
CA TRP A 38 -10.46 2.56 2.49
C TRP A 38 -10.53 1.21 3.19
N GLN A 39 -11.52 1.04 4.04
CA GLN A 39 -11.90 -0.26 4.61
C GLN A 39 -13.16 -0.76 3.88
N VAL A 40 -13.21 -2.05 3.60
CA VAL A 40 -14.44 -2.65 3.06
C VAL A 40 -15.54 -2.55 4.11
N LEU A 41 -16.75 -2.13 3.72
CA LEU A 41 -17.84 -1.91 4.67
C LEU A 41 -18.20 -3.17 5.46
N GLU A 42 -18.21 -4.32 4.78
CA GLU A 42 -18.58 -5.61 5.37
C GLU A 42 -17.43 -6.27 6.14
N ASP A 43 -16.18 -5.80 5.93
CA ASP A 43 -14.99 -6.37 6.56
C ASP A 43 -13.93 -5.29 6.77
N PRO A 44 -13.88 -4.65 7.95
CA PRO A 44 -12.92 -3.59 8.22
C PRO A 44 -11.45 -4.03 8.17
N CYS A 45 -11.20 -5.33 8.20
CA CYS A 45 -9.85 -5.90 8.08
C CYS A 45 -9.44 -6.13 6.63
N ASP A 46 -10.30 -5.84 5.67
CA ASP A 46 -10.00 -5.86 4.25
C ASP A 46 -9.78 -4.41 3.80
N VAL A 47 -8.54 -4.05 3.53
CA VAL A 47 -8.12 -2.66 3.36
C VAL A 47 -7.64 -2.43 1.94
N PHE A 48 -8.13 -1.36 1.32
CA PHE A 48 -7.67 -0.90 0.01
C PHE A 48 -6.97 0.44 0.16
N PHE A 49 -5.87 0.62 -0.55
CA PHE A 49 -5.20 1.91 -0.60
C PHE A 49 -4.53 2.10 -1.94
N VAL A 50 -4.31 3.36 -2.31
CA VAL A 50 -3.80 3.74 -3.62
C VAL A 50 -2.65 4.72 -3.45
N PHE A 51 -1.54 4.44 -4.11
CA PHE A 51 -0.42 5.37 -4.23
C PHE A 51 -0.34 5.95 -5.63
N ARG A 52 0.00 7.23 -5.73
CA ARG A 52 0.56 7.79 -6.96
C ARG A 52 2.02 7.36 -7.04
N VAL A 53 2.46 6.98 -8.23
CA VAL A 53 3.81 6.46 -8.45
C VAL A 53 4.59 7.45 -9.31
N ASP A 54 5.59 8.11 -8.69
CA ASP A 54 6.45 9.07 -9.38
C ASP A 54 7.58 8.38 -10.14
N ASP A 55 8.06 7.24 -9.61
CA ASP A 55 9.16 6.47 -10.19
C ASP A 55 8.85 4.98 -10.05
N LEU A 56 8.44 4.36 -11.15
CA LEU A 56 8.03 2.96 -11.18
C LEU A 56 9.16 2.01 -10.76
N LYS A 57 10.40 2.30 -11.18
CA LYS A 57 11.55 1.46 -10.87
C LYS A 57 11.82 1.46 -9.36
N ARG A 58 11.78 2.64 -8.73
CA ARG A 58 11.98 2.77 -7.28
C ARG A 58 10.85 2.10 -6.51
N ALA A 59 9.60 2.26 -6.96
CA ALA A 59 8.45 1.63 -6.33
C ALA A 59 8.57 0.10 -6.36
N LYS A 60 8.93 -0.46 -7.50
CA LYS A 60 9.14 -1.92 -7.64
C LYS A 60 10.28 -2.42 -6.76
N ALA A 61 11.37 -1.67 -6.66
CA ALA A 61 12.49 -2.03 -5.81
C ALA A 61 12.09 -2.02 -4.33
N PHE A 62 11.28 -1.04 -3.92
CA PHE A 62 10.77 -0.94 -2.56
C PHE A 62 9.93 -2.17 -2.19
N ILE A 63 9.02 -2.59 -3.06
CA ILE A 63 8.16 -3.75 -2.82
C ILE A 63 8.97 -5.03 -2.71
N ALA A 64 10.01 -5.17 -3.52
CA ALA A 64 10.86 -6.36 -3.54
C ALA A 64 11.86 -6.39 -2.38
N ALA A 65 12.04 -5.30 -1.64
CA ALA A 65 13.00 -5.23 -0.55
C ALA A 65 12.53 -6.09 0.65
N PRO A 66 13.46 -6.74 1.36
CA PRO A 66 13.12 -7.53 2.56
C PRO A 66 12.38 -6.74 3.63
N ASP A 67 12.67 -5.44 3.75
CA ASP A 67 12.03 -4.56 4.73
C ASP A 67 10.52 -4.45 4.50
N ALA A 68 10.05 -4.48 3.25
CA ALA A 68 8.63 -4.43 2.95
C ALA A 68 7.90 -5.69 3.45
N ALA A 69 8.51 -6.85 3.25
CA ALA A 69 7.95 -8.11 3.75
C ALA A 69 7.93 -8.15 5.28
N GLN A 70 8.99 -7.65 5.92
CA GLN A 70 9.07 -7.60 7.38
C GLN A 70 8.02 -6.65 7.96
N ALA A 71 7.84 -5.49 7.34
CA ALA A 71 6.81 -4.52 7.75
C ALA A 71 5.40 -5.14 7.67
N GLY A 72 5.12 -5.93 6.65
CA GLY A 72 3.87 -6.66 6.51
C GLY A 72 3.65 -7.63 7.67
N LYS A 73 4.67 -8.41 8.03
CA LYS A 73 4.59 -9.33 9.16
C LYS A 73 4.37 -8.58 10.48
N ASP A 74 5.13 -7.52 10.71
CA ASP A 74 5.06 -6.74 11.95
C ASP A 74 3.68 -6.08 12.13
N SER A 75 3.04 -5.69 11.04
CA SER A 75 1.72 -5.04 11.05
C SER A 75 0.55 -6.02 10.99
N GLY A 76 0.82 -7.32 10.91
CA GLY A 76 -0.22 -8.35 10.91
C GLY A 76 -0.94 -8.51 9.56
N VAL A 77 -0.22 -8.31 8.46
CA VAL A 77 -0.79 -8.53 7.12
C VAL A 77 -0.90 -10.03 6.85
N LEU A 78 -2.11 -10.47 6.49
CA LEU A 78 -2.42 -11.88 6.20
C LEU A 78 -2.38 -12.18 4.71
N GLN A 79 -2.72 -11.19 3.88
CA GLN A 79 -2.74 -11.34 2.43
C GLN A 79 -2.44 -10.00 1.77
N VAL A 80 -1.60 -10.01 0.74
CA VAL A 80 -1.22 -8.83 -0.03
C VAL A 80 -1.56 -9.04 -1.49
N ASN A 81 -2.23 -8.06 -2.08
CA ASN A 81 -2.40 -7.96 -3.52
C ASN A 81 -2.06 -6.54 -3.95
N TYR A 82 -1.43 -6.38 -5.10
CA TYR A 82 -1.17 -5.07 -5.66
C TYR A 82 -1.10 -5.12 -7.19
N TRP A 83 -1.39 -3.98 -7.80
CA TRP A 83 -1.34 -3.83 -9.26
C TRP A 83 -0.81 -2.45 -9.60
N PHE A 84 0.10 -2.37 -10.55
CA PHE A 84 0.46 -1.09 -11.16
C PHE A 84 -0.47 -0.86 -12.33
N VAL A 85 -1.08 0.33 -12.37
CA VAL A 85 -2.08 0.69 -13.37
C VAL A 85 -1.78 2.04 -13.96
N GLU A 86 -2.18 2.24 -15.21
CA GLU A 86 -2.10 3.51 -15.90
C GLU A 86 -3.50 4.10 -16.00
N GLU A 87 -3.62 5.38 -15.68
CA GLU A 87 -4.91 6.07 -15.80
C GLU A 87 -5.34 6.12 -17.26
N SER A 88 -6.55 5.66 -17.56
CA SER A 88 -7.08 5.59 -18.92
C SER A 88 -8.20 6.61 -19.17
N GLY A 89 -8.38 7.55 -18.27
CA GLY A 89 -9.41 8.58 -18.36
C GLY A 89 -10.61 8.26 -17.49
N GLY A 90 -11.60 9.12 -17.58
CA GLY A 90 -12.88 8.94 -16.90
C GLY A 90 -13.96 8.77 -17.96
N TYR A 91 -14.93 9.61 -17.98
CA TYR A 91 -15.97 9.65 -19.00
C TYR A 91 -15.52 10.44 -20.22
#